data_09099d8a57d38428d18b74d2463c43ae
#
_entry.id   09099d8a57d38428d18b74d2463c43ae
#
_cell.length_a   1.000
_cell.length_b   1.000
_cell.length_c   1.000
_cell.angle_alpha   90.00
_cell.angle_beta   90.00
_cell.angle_gamma   90.00
#
_symmetry.space_group_name_H-M   'P 1'
#
loop_
_entity.id
_entity.type
_entity.pdbx_description
1 polymer ?
#
loop_
_entity_poly.entity_id
_entity_poly.type
_entity_poly.pdbx_seq_one_letter_code
_entity_poly.pdbx_strand_id
1 'polypeptide(L)'
;MCIRDRAKEWVLSAPKITKPWDEKGYKMPGGAPYHPAGLMTFVGASAMVNGKTQGVYPAAKALLSAVYEGAMVDFDTALRIEARWFTNVLMNPSSSAMIRSLFINKEALEKGAVRPEVEDQKVRKIGVIGAGMMGAGIALVSAQAGIDVVLIDAAQDAADRGKAYSEAYLDKGMKRGKVTAEKKASVLAQITATTDYTALAGCDLVVEAVFEDPTVKAEVTAKVEAAVGPDCIFATNTSTLPISQLAKASGAPEQFIGIHFFSPV
;
A
#
# COMPACT_ATOMS: atom_id res chain seq x y z
N MET A 1 -34.63 2.79 11.55
CA MET A 1 -34.31 2.61 13.00
C MET A 1 -32.79 2.62 13.16
N CYS A 2 -32.24 3.53 13.95
CA CYS A 2 -30.78 3.62 14.10
C CYS A 2 -30.26 2.61 15.14
N ILE A 3 -28.96 2.37 15.15
CA ILE A 3 -28.31 1.41 16.09
C ILE A 3 -28.64 1.77 17.54
N ARG A 4 -28.69 3.07 17.86
CA ARG A 4 -29.01 3.55 19.20
C ARG A 4 -30.43 3.17 19.63
N ASP A 5 -31.40 3.22 18.71
CA ASP A 5 -32.79 2.89 19.04
C ASP A 5 -32.95 1.38 19.30
N ARG A 6 -32.26 0.54 18.49
CA ARG A 6 -32.20 -0.91 18.74
C ARG A 6 -31.53 -1.27 20.07
N ALA A 7 -30.44 -0.57 20.41
CA ALA A 7 -29.76 -0.79 21.68
C ALA A 7 -30.67 -0.44 22.88
N LYS A 8 -31.39 0.68 22.80
CA LYS A 8 -32.38 1.06 23.84
C LYS A 8 -33.51 0.05 23.96
N GLU A 9 -34.09 -0.35 22.83
CA GLU A 9 -35.15 -1.36 22.80
C GLU A 9 -34.68 -2.67 23.44
N TRP A 10 -33.49 -3.12 23.08
CA TRP A 10 -32.90 -4.33 23.66
C TRP A 10 -32.69 -4.20 25.17
N VAL A 11 -32.12 -3.11 25.65
CA VAL A 11 -31.91 -2.88 27.10
C VAL A 11 -33.22 -2.86 27.87
N LEU A 12 -34.27 -2.25 27.31
CA LEU A 12 -35.59 -2.15 27.94
C LEU A 12 -36.35 -3.47 27.93
N SER A 13 -36.11 -4.33 26.93
CA SER A 13 -36.80 -5.62 26.76
C SER A 13 -36.03 -6.80 27.36
N ALA A 14 -34.74 -6.62 27.69
CA ALA A 14 -33.90 -7.70 28.18
C ALA A 14 -34.35 -8.20 29.55
N PRO A 15 -34.74 -9.47 29.70
CA PRO A 15 -35.24 -10.01 30.95
C PRO A 15 -34.15 -10.16 32.04
N LYS A 16 -32.90 -10.18 31.60
CA LYS A 16 -31.72 -10.35 32.44
C LYS A 16 -30.50 -9.68 31.80
N ILE A 17 -29.81 -8.83 32.55
CA ILE A 17 -28.58 -8.15 32.10
C ILE A 17 -27.36 -8.93 32.68
N THR A 18 -27.17 -10.15 32.20
CA THR A 18 -25.96 -10.94 32.50
C THR A 18 -25.19 -11.15 31.22
N LYS A 19 -23.89 -10.89 31.27
CA LYS A 19 -23.04 -11.13 30.10
C LYS A 19 -22.95 -12.65 29.85
N PRO A 20 -22.89 -13.10 28.60
CA PRO A 20 -22.86 -14.54 28.30
C PRO A 20 -21.73 -15.30 29.04
N TRP A 21 -20.57 -14.70 29.18
CA TRP A 21 -19.41 -15.31 29.87
C TRP A 21 -19.52 -15.34 31.40
N ASP A 22 -20.46 -14.62 31.98
CA ASP A 22 -20.76 -14.64 33.42
C ASP A 22 -21.87 -15.67 33.75
N GLU A 23 -22.44 -16.30 32.74
CA GLU A 23 -23.47 -17.34 32.92
C GLU A 23 -22.87 -18.68 33.29
N LYS A 24 -23.49 -19.34 34.29
CA LYS A 24 -23.08 -20.69 34.70
C LYS A 24 -23.16 -21.66 33.55
N GLY A 25 -22.06 -22.32 33.23
CA GLY A 25 -21.97 -23.27 32.12
C GLY A 25 -21.63 -22.63 30.76
N TYR A 26 -21.25 -21.35 30.70
CA TYR A 26 -20.75 -20.73 29.48
C TYR A 26 -19.60 -21.53 28.87
N LYS A 27 -19.68 -21.75 27.57
CA LYS A 27 -18.62 -22.41 26.80
C LYS A 27 -18.05 -21.42 25.80
N MET A 28 -16.73 -21.21 25.86
CA MET A 28 -16.02 -20.34 24.92
C MET A 28 -16.18 -20.87 23.48
N PRO A 29 -16.62 -20.03 22.52
CA PRO A 29 -16.64 -20.41 21.11
C PRO A 29 -15.25 -20.85 20.63
N GLY A 30 -15.14 -21.99 19.94
CA GLY A 30 -13.86 -22.55 19.52
C GLY A 30 -13.11 -23.36 20.58
N GLY A 31 -13.61 -23.40 21.82
CA GLY A 31 -13.02 -24.15 22.94
C GLY A 31 -11.98 -23.35 23.73
N ALA A 32 -11.92 -23.62 25.04
CA ALA A 32 -10.89 -23.06 25.91
C ALA A 32 -9.49 -23.62 25.57
N PRO A 33 -8.38 -22.94 25.95
CA PRO A 33 -7.02 -23.37 25.61
C PRO A 33 -6.67 -24.81 26.03
N TYR A 34 -7.26 -25.32 27.07
CA TYR A 34 -7.10 -26.71 27.54
C TYR A 34 -8.08 -27.70 26.89
N HIS A 35 -9.05 -27.22 26.12
CA HIS A 35 -9.95 -28.09 25.34
C HIS A 35 -9.25 -28.51 24.04
N PRO A 36 -9.40 -29.77 23.54
CA PRO A 36 -8.69 -30.22 22.34
C PRO A 36 -8.79 -29.27 21.13
N ALA A 37 -9.96 -28.69 20.88
CA ALA A 37 -10.16 -27.73 19.80
C ALA A 37 -9.41 -26.41 20.00
N GLY A 38 -9.38 -25.85 21.21
CA GLY A 38 -8.65 -24.65 21.55
C GLY A 38 -7.13 -24.89 21.60
N LEU A 39 -6.71 -26.02 22.16
CA LEU A 39 -5.30 -26.40 22.23
C LEU A 39 -4.62 -26.39 20.86
N MET A 40 -5.26 -26.99 19.85
CA MET A 40 -4.72 -27.00 18.50
C MET A 40 -4.53 -25.61 17.91
N THR A 41 -5.40 -24.67 18.26
CA THR A 41 -5.26 -23.27 17.83
C THR A 41 -4.01 -22.62 18.45
N PHE A 42 -3.76 -22.80 19.73
CA PHE A 42 -2.65 -22.17 20.42
C PHE A 42 -1.29 -22.83 20.22
N VAL A 43 -1.24 -24.16 20.00
CA VAL A 43 0.02 -24.89 19.74
C VAL A 43 0.76 -24.32 18.52
N GLY A 44 0.03 -24.07 17.42
CA GLY A 44 0.62 -23.52 16.20
C GLY A 44 0.75 -21.98 16.18
N ALA A 45 0.01 -21.29 17.06
CA ALA A 45 -0.15 -19.84 16.99
C ALA A 45 1.18 -19.09 17.17
N SER A 46 2.04 -19.51 18.10
CA SER A 46 3.35 -18.87 18.33
C SER A 46 4.27 -18.97 17.12
N ALA A 47 4.32 -20.13 16.48
CA ALA A 47 5.12 -20.34 15.26
C ALA A 47 4.57 -19.49 14.11
N MET A 48 3.23 -19.45 13.95
CA MET A 48 2.57 -18.64 12.92
C MET A 48 2.81 -17.14 13.13
N VAL A 49 2.67 -16.64 14.36
CA VAL A 49 2.94 -15.23 14.70
C VAL A 49 4.40 -14.91 14.42
N ASN A 50 5.33 -15.75 14.86
CA ASN A 50 6.75 -15.54 14.58
C ASN A 50 7.07 -15.57 13.07
N GLY A 51 6.51 -16.51 12.33
CA GLY A 51 6.68 -16.58 10.87
C GLY A 51 6.17 -15.35 10.14
N LYS A 52 5.01 -14.80 10.53
CA LYS A 52 4.43 -13.61 9.92
C LYS A 52 5.09 -12.30 10.35
N THR A 53 5.62 -12.23 11.56
CA THR A 53 6.14 -10.99 12.15
C THR A 53 7.67 -10.95 12.22
N GLN A 54 8.34 -12.03 11.80
CA GLN A 54 9.79 -12.21 11.94
C GLN A 54 10.27 -12.00 13.41
N GLY A 55 9.36 -12.11 14.36
CA GLY A 55 9.62 -11.90 15.77
C GLY A 55 9.84 -10.45 16.20
N VAL A 56 9.77 -9.47 15.30
CA VAL A 56 10.10 -8.06 15.59
C VAL A 56 8.91 -7.23 16.09
N TYR A 57 7.70 -7.76 16.07
CA TYR A 57 6.49 -7.05 16.54
C TYR A 57 6.11 -7.49 17.95
N PRO A 58 6.45 -6.74 19.01
CA PRO A 58 6.20 -7.14 20.39
C PRO A 58 4.71 -7.28 20.70
N ALA A 59 3.86 -6.41 20.12
CA ALA A 59 2.43 -6.43 20.34
C ALA A 59 1.74 -7.73 19.90
N ALA A 60 2.17 -8.32 18.79
CA ALA A 60 1.57 -9.56 18.28
C ALA A 60 1.78 -10.74 19.25
N LYS A 61 2.95 -10.84 19.87
CA LYS A 61 3.24 -11.86 20.89
C LYS A 61 2.49 -11.59 22.19
N ALA A 62 2.49 -10.34 22.65
CA ALA A 62 1.79 -9.94 23.88
C ALA A 62 0.28 -10.19 23.74
N LEU A 63 -0.32 -9.88 22.58
CA LEU A 63 -1.74 -10.15 22.33
C LEU A 63 -2.04 -11.65 22.40
N LEU A 64 -1.23 -12.49 21.75
CA LEU A 64 -1.39 -13.95 21.81
C LEU A 64 -1.33 -14.47 23.25
N SER A 65 -0.37 -13.97 24.04
CA SER A 65 -0.21 -14.35 25.45
C SER A 65 -1.40 -13.87 26.30
N ALA A 66 -1.83 -12.63 26.12
CA ALA A 66 -2.98 -12.07 26.83
C ALA A 66 -4.27 -12.87 26.56
N VAL A 67 -4.51 -13.24 25.30
CA VAL A 67 -5.67 -14.06 24.91
C VAL A 67 -5.56 -15.47 25.51
N TYR A 68 -4.40 -16.11 25.43
CA TYR A 68 -4.19 -17.43 25.98
C TYR A 68 -4.43 -17.48 27.51
N GLU A 69 -3.76 -16.59 28.25
CA GLU A 69 -3.86 -16.51 29.71
C GLU A 69 -5.25 -16.06 30.15
N GLY A 70 -5.81 -15.04 29.48
CA GLY A 70 -7.13 -14.48 29.80
C GLY A 70 -8.27 -15.46 29.57
N ALA A 71 -8.13 -16.35 28.57
CA ALA A 71 -9.13 -17.39 28.30
C ALA A 71 -9.23 -18.49 29.36
N MET A 72 -8.31 -18.53 30.32
CA MET A 72 -8.27 -19.52 31.41
C MET A 72 -8.80 -19.01 32.74
N VAL A 73 -9.16 -17.74 32.83
CA VAL A 73 -9.55 -17.07 34.09
C VAL A 73 -10.88 -16.33 33.94
N ASP A 74 -11.39 -15.77 35.03
CA ASP A 74 -12.55 -14.88 34.99
C ASP A 74 -12.24 -13.57 34.27
N PHE A 75 -13.29 -12.86 33.83
CA PHE A 75 -13.18 -11.66 33.03
C PHE A 75 -12.35 -10.54 33.67
N ASP A 76 -12.55 -10.28 34.95
CA ASP A 76 -11.84 -9.22 35.67
C ASP A 76 -10.35 -9.53 35.82
N THR A 77 -10.02 -10.81 36.01
CA THR A 77 -8.63 -11.29 36.02
C THR A 77 -8.03 -11.23 34.61
N ALA A 78 -8.80 -11.57 33.58
CA ALA A 78 -8.36 -11.44 32.18
C ALA A 78 -8.01 -9.99 31.80
N LEU A 79 -8.81 -9.00 32.25
CA LEU A 79 -8.49 -7.58 32.03
C LEU A 79 -7.18 -7.16 32.75
N ARG A 80 -6.88 -7.69 33.93
CA ARG A 80 -5.59 -7.43 34.60
C ARG A 80 -4.41 -8.06 33.86
N ILE A 81 -4.60 -9.24 33.28
CA ILE A 81 -3.59 -9.89 32.46
C ILE A 81 -3.34 -9.06 31.19
N GLU A 82 -4.41 -8.62 30.50
CA GLU A 82 -4.31 -7.74 29.34
C GLU A 82 -3.56 -6.45 29.68
N ALA A 83 -3.91 -5.76 30.78
CA ALA A 83 -3.23 -4.55 31.22
C ALA A 83 -1.74 -4.77 31.46
N ARG A 84 -1.35 -5.91 32.05
CA ARG A 84 0.05 -6.28 32.26
C ARG A 84 0.80 -6.46 30.93
N TRP A 85 0.22 -7.18 29.98
CA TRP A 85 0.82 -7.35 28.65
C TRP A 85 0.84 -6.06 27.87
N PHE A 86 -0.20 -5.23 27.97
CA PHE A 86 -0.22 -3.90 27.36
C PHE A 86 0.89 -3.00 27.92
N THR A 87 1.08 -2.99 29.24
CA THR A 87 2.17 -2.23 29.88
C THR A 87 3.54 -2.72 29.39
N ASN A 88 3.73 -4.02 29.25
CA ASN A 88 4.97 -4.59 28.72
C ASN A 88 5.25 -4.09 27.29
N VAL A 89 4.22 -4.06 26.42
CA VAL A 89 4.34 -3.52 25.05
C VAL A 89 4.59 -2.01 25.07
N LEU A 90 3.89 -1.26 25.91
CA LEU A 90 4.03 0.19 26.02
C LEU A 90 5.46 0.59 26.43
N MET A 91 6.06 -0.15 27.35
CA MET A 91 7.43 0.08 27.83
C MET A 91 8.52 -0.44 26.90
N ASN A 92 8.15 -1.16 25.84
CA ASN A 92 9.11 -1.71 24.89
C ASN A 92 9.62 -0.61 23.93
N PRO A 93 10.97 -0.40 23.82
CA PRO A 93 11.52 0.61 22.93
C PRO A 93 11.11 0.46 21.47
N SER A 94 10.92 -0.78 20.99
CA SER A 94 10.46 -1.04 19.62
C SER A 94 9.07 -0.48 19.36
N SER A 95 8.18 -0.48 20.35
CA SER A 95 6.82 0.08 20.22
C SER A 95 6.88 1.58 19.98
N SER A 96 7.67 2.32 20.73
CA SER A 96 7.87 3.76 20.53
C SER A 96 8.49 4.08 19.18
N ALA A 97 9.50 3.30 18.76
CA ALA A 97 10.15 3.47 17.46
C ALA A 97 9.17 3.20 16.30
N MET A 98 8.36 2.16 16.40
CA MET A 98 7.34 1.83 15.39
C MET A 98 6.24 2.89 15.31
N ILE A 99 5.74 3.37 16.46
CA ILE A 99 4.74 4.45 16.50
C ILE A 99 5.31 5.71 15.84
N ARG A 100 6.52 6.08 16.20
CA ARG A 100 7.18 7.24 15.60
C ARG A 100 7.33 7.09 14.08
N SER A 101 7.84 5.95 13.62
CA SER A 101 8.14 5.72 12.21
C SER A 101 6.85 5.57 11.37
N LEU A 102 5.95 4.66 11.78
CA LEU A 102 4.81 4.24 10.95
C LEU A 102 3.58 5.14 11.08
N PHE A 103 3.49 5.94 12.14
CA PHE A 103 2.37 6.85 12.37
C PHE A 103 2.81 8.31 12.38
N ILE A 104 3.64 8.74 13.35
CA ILE A 104 3.95 10.16 13.53
C ILE A 104 4.70 10.73 12.34
N ASN A 105 5.80 10.11 11.93
CA ASN A 105 6.61 10.61 10.81
C ASN A 105 5.86 10.48 9.48
N LYS A 106 5.17 9.36 9.27
CA LYS A 106 4.35 9.15 8.06
C LYS A 106 3.26 10.21 7.94
N GLU A 107 2.50 10.45 9.03
CA GLU A 107 1.44 11.45 9.04
C GLU A 107 1.99 12.87 8.83
N ALA A 108 3.15 13.19 9.42
CA ALA A 108 3.81 14.48 9.21
C ALA A 108 4.21 14.68 7.74
N LEU A 109 4.76 13.65 7.08
CA LEU A 109 5.10 13.70 5.66
C LEU A 109 3.85 13.81 4.77
N GLU A 110 2.80 13.03 5.05
CA GLU A 110 1.54 13.09 4.32
C GLU A 110 0.85 14.47 4.42
N LYS A 111 1.01 15.14 5.57
CA LYS A 111 0.55 16.52 5.77
C LYS A 111 1.49 17.59 5.18
N GLY A 112 2.58 17.19 4.55
CA GLY A 112 3.52 18.11 3.90
C GLY A 112 4.43 18.86 4.84
N ALA A 113 4.77 18.33 6.03
CA ALA A 113 5.58 19.01 7.05
C ALA A 113 6.94 19.53 6.56
N VAL A 114 7.50 18.93 5.51
CA VAL A 114 8.78 19.34 4.88
C VAL A 114 8.58 19.79 3.43
N ARG A 115 7.34 19.90 2.97
CA ARG A 115 7.03 20.38 1.62
C ARG A 115 7.21 21.90 1.57
N PRO A 116 7.96 22.43 0.60
CA PRO A 116 8.03 23.88 0.41
C PRO A 116 6.65 24.46 0.04
N GLU A 117 6.41 25.72 0.38
CA GLU A 117 5.20 26.42 -0.03
C GLU A 117 5.30 26.78 -1.52
N VAL A 118 4.81 25.87 -2.35
CA VAL A 118 4.70 26.03 -3.79
C VAL A 118 3.27 25.75 -4.23
N GLU A 119 2.86 26.40 -5.31
CA GLU A 119 1.54 26.15 -5.90
C GLU A 119 1.41 24.69 -6.31
N ASP A 120 0.24 24.07 -6.02
CA ASP A 120 -0.01 22.67 -6.32
C ASP A 120 -0.30 22.50 -7.81
N GLN A 121 0.72 22.05 -8.54
CA GLN A 121 0.62 21.75 -9.98
C GLN A 121 0.08 20.32 -10.15
N LYS A 122 -1.12 20.23 -10.72
CA LYS A 122 -1.75 18.94 -11.01
C LYS A 122 -1.14 18.32 -12.26
N VAL A 123 -0.59 17.11 -12.12
CA VAL A 123 -0.20 16.27 -13.25
C VAL A 123 -1.47 15.75 -13.94
N ARG A 124 -1.62 16.05 -15.24
CA ARG A 124 -2.75 15.64 -16.08
C ARG A 124 -2.36 14.60 -17.11
N LYS A 125 -1.14 14.67 -17.59
CA LYS A 125 -0.58 13.75 -18.58
C LYS A 125 0.81 13.31 -18.15
N ILE A 126 1.03 11.98 -18.15
CA ILE A 126 2.29 11.36 -17.74
C ILE A 126 2.84 10.48 -18.86
N GLY A 127 4.15 10.55 -19.06
CA GLY A 127 4.88 9.55 -19.82
C GLY A 127 5.43 8.46 -18.90
N VAL A 128 5.36 7.21 -19.31
CA VAL A 128 6.01 6.09 -18.61
C VAL A 128 6.90 5.36 -19.60
N ILE A 129 8.21 5.35 -19.34
CA ILE A 129 9.20 4.72 -20.23
C ILE A 129 9.64 3.40 -19.63
N GLY A 130 9.45 2.33 -20.40
CA GLY A 130 9.60 0.94 -19.95
C GLY A 130 8.24 0.36 -19.54
N ALA A 131 7.71 -0.55 -20.36
CA ALA A 131 6.42 -1.21 -20.15
C ALA A 131 6.55 -2.57 -19.43
N GLY A 132 7.66 -2.77 -18.72
CA GLY A 132 7.88 -3.91 -17.84
C GLY A 132 6.97 -3.91 -16.62
N MET A 133 7.25 -4.78 -15.65
CA MET A 133 6.43 -4.96 -14.45
C MET A 133 6.14 -3.63 -13.72
N MET A 134 7.18 -2.81 -13.49
CA MET A 134 7.03 -1.54 -12.79
C MET A 134 6.29 -0.50 -13.63
N GLY A 135 6.71 -0.28 -14.88
CA GLY A 135 6.08 0.72 -15.74
C GLY A 135 4.63 0.40 -16.09
N ALA A 136 4.28 -0.88 -16.30
CA ALA A 136 2.89 -1.29 -16.50
C ALA A 136 2.03 -1.00 -15.25
N GLY A 137 2.57 -1.24 -14.05
CA GLY A 137 1.92 -0.90 -12.79
C GLY A 137 1.74 0.61 -12.62
N ILE A 138 2.80 1.40 -12.85
CA ILE A 138 2.75 2.87 -12.78
C ILE A 138 1.71 3.43 -13.77
N ALA A 139 1.68 2.91 -15.00
CA ALA A 139 0.68 3.29 -15.99
C ALA A 139 -0.76 3.00 -15.52
N LEU A 140 -0.98 1.82 -14.94
CA LEU A 140 -2.30 1.44 -14.42
C LEU A 140 -2.76 2.38 -13.30
N VAL A 141 -1.94 2.60 -12.28
CA VAL A 141 -2.36 3.42 -11.11
C VAL A 141 -2.55 4.88 -11.50
N SER A 142 -1.75 5.41 -12.43
CA SER A 142 -1.90 6.75 -12.98
C SER A 142 -3.22 6.90 -13.75
N ALA A 143 -3.55 5.96 -14.63
CA ALA A 143 -4.82 5.94 -15.35
C ALA A 143 -6.03 5.76 -14.42
N GLN A 144 -5.91 4.96 -13.36
CA GLN A 144 -6.96 4.83 -12.34
C GLN A 144 -7.21 6.13 -11.58
N ALA A 145 -6.16 6.95 -11.40
CA ALA A 145 -6.25 8.29 -10.80
C ALA A 145 -6.83 9.35 -11.76
N GLY A 146 -7.11 9.00 -13.02
CA GLY A 146 -7.68 9.90 -14.02
C GLY A 146 -6.63 10.70 -14.80
N ILE A 147 -5.38 10.24 -14.82
CA ILE A 147 -4.26 10.86 -15.53
C ILE A 147 -4.11 10.18 -16.89
N ASP A 148 -3.92 10.96 -17.96
CA ASP A 148 -3.60 10.44 -19.29
C ASP A 148 -2.18 9.88 -19.31
N VAL A 149 -2.00 8.68 -19.85
CA VAL A 149 -0.74 7.94 -19.82
C VAL A 149 -0.25 7.62 -21.22
N VAL A 150 0.98 8.00 -21.51
CA VAL A 150 1.74 7.52 -22.66
C VAL A 150 2.73 6.47 -22.18
N LEU A 151 2.48 5.20 -22.50
CA LEU A 151 3.33 4.07 -22.12
C LEU A 151 4.24 3.71 -23.28
N ILE A 152 5.55 3.90 -23.10
CA ILE A 152 6.56 3.68 -24.16
C ILE A 152 7.45 2.50 -23.79
N ASP A 153 7.77 1.67 -24.81
CA ASP A 153 8.83 0.68 -24.74
C ASP A 153 9.62 0.66 -26.06
N ALA A 154 10.73 -0.06 -26.08
CA ALA A 154 11.60 -0.18 -27.25
C ALA A 154 10.92 -0.86 -28.46
N ALA A 155 9.94 -1.73 -28.20
CA ALA A 155 9.16 -2.44 -29.20
C ALA A 155 7.66 -2.32 -28.92
N GLN A 156 6.85 -2.19 -29.98
CA GLN A 156 5.40 -2.01 -29.87
C GLN A 156 4.73 -3.17 -29.12
N ASP A 157 5.14 -4.40 -29.39
CA ASP A 157 4.62 -5.58 -28.70
C ASP A 157 4.92 -5.58 -27.18
N ALA A 158 6.03 -4.95 -26.75
CA ALA A 158 6.34 -4.77 -25.33
C ALA A 158 5.44 -3.70 -24.71
N ALA A 159 5.22 -2.57 -25.38
CA ALA A 159 4.29 -1.53 -24.94
C ALA A 159 2.84 -2.08 -24.85
N ASP A 160 2.42 -2.86 -25.84
CA ASP A 160 1.09 -3.49 -25.86
C ASP A 160 0.92 -4.52 -24.74
N ARG A 161 1.94 -5.32 -24.44
CA ARG A 161 1.93 -6.22 -23.26
C ARG A 161 1.79 -5.45 -21.95
N GLY A 162 2.46 -4.30 -21.82
CA GLY A 162 2.31 -3.43 -20.66
C GLY A 162 0.88 -2.92 -20.48
N LYS A 163 0.21 -2.52 -21.56
CA LYS A 163 -1.21 -2.14 -21.54
C LYS A 163 -2.11 -3.34 -21.23
N ALA A 164 -1.83 -4.52 -21.80
CA ALA A 164 -2.58 -5.75 -21.54
C ALA A 164 -2.50 -6.19 -20.06
N TYR A 165 -1.42 -5.87 -19.35
CA TYR A 165 -1.35 -6.06 -17.90
C TYR A 165 -2.45 -5.29 -17.18
N SER A 166 -2.67 -4.02 -17.54
CA SER A 166 -3.74 -3.19 -16.98
C SER A 166 -5.13 -3.79 -17.26
N GLU A 167 -5.35 -4.29 -18.46
CA GLU A 167 -6.60 -4.97 -18.83
C GLU A 167 -6.84 -6.21 -17.95
N ALA A 168 -5.85 -7.09 -17.86
CA ALA A 168 -5.95 -8.31 -17.06
C ALA A 168 -6.17 -8.03 -15.56
N TYR A 169 -5.57 -6.96 -15.03
CA TYR A 169 -5.80 -6.53 -13.64
C TYR A 169 -7.25 -6.09 -13.42
N LEU A 170 -7.77 -5.25 -14.32
CA LEU A 170 -9.15 -4.74 -14.26
C LEU A 170 -10.18 -5.87 -14.44
N ASP A 171 -9.91 -6.86 -15.30
CA ASP A 171 -10.74 -8.05 -15.45
C ASP A 171 -10.85 -8.89 -14.18
N LYS A 172 -9.74 -9.04 -13.45
CA LYS A 172 -9.76 -9.66 -12.12
C LYS A 172 -10.62 -8.85 -11.12
N GLY A 173 -10.56 -7.52 -11.23
CA GLY A 173 -11.41 -6.62 -10.45
C GLY A 173 -12.89 -6.78 -10.77
N MET A 174 -13.24 -6.89 -12.05
CA MET A 174 -14.62 -7.12 -12.51
C MET A 174 -15.16 -8.46 -12.01
N LYS A 175 -14.40 -9.55 -12.13
CA LYS A 175 -14.79 -10.88 -11.61
C LYS A 175 -15.07 -10.88 -10.11
N ARG A 176 -14.47 -9.96 -9.37
CA ARG A 176 -14.69 -9.77 -7.92
C ARG A 176 -15.75 -8.73 -7.58
N GLY A 177 -16.42 -8.15 -8.57
CA GLY A 177 -17.43 -7.10 -8.40
C GLY A 177 -16.88 -5.76 -7.89
N LYS A 178 -15.57 -5.51 -8.03
CA LYS A 178 -14.91 -4.27 -7.56
C LYS A 178 -14.74 -3.21 -8.64
N VAL A 179 -14.84 -3.58 -9.91
CA VAL A 179 -14.68 -2.72 -11.08
C VAL A 179 -15.85 -2.93 -12.02
N THR A 180 -16.45 -1.86 -12.53
CA THR A 180 -17.51 -1.92 -13.56
C THR A 180 -16.90 -1.95 -14.96
N ALA A 181 -17.68 -2.35 -15.97
CA ALA A 181 -17.26 -2.36 -17.36
C ALA A 181 -16.91 -0.94 -17.87
N GLU A 182 -17.72 0.05 -17.48
CA GLU A 182 -17.51 1.46 -17.82
C GLU A 182 -16.19 1.98 -17.21
N LYS A 183 -15.91 1.65 -15.94
CA LYS A 183 -14.64 2.06 -15.30
C LYS A 183 -13.46 1.39 -15.98
N LYS A 184 -13.53 0.08 -16.33
CA LYS A 184 -12.49 -0.60 -17.11
C LYS A 184 -12.23 0.13 -18.43
N ALA A 185 -13.28 0.39 -19.19
CA ALA A 185 -13.16 1.07 -20.48
C ALA A 185 -12.54 2.46 -20.35
N SER A 186 -12.97 3.24 -19.37
CA SER A 186 -12.43 4.57 -19.07
C SER A 186 -10.93 4.53 -18.74
N VAL A 187 -10.50 3.62 -17.87
CA VAL A 187 -9.07 3.50 -17.48
C VAL A 187 -8.21 3.06 -18.68
N LEU A 188 -8.66 2.09 -19.47
CA LEU A 188 -7.90 1.63 -20.64
C LEU A 188 -7.82 2.67 -21.76
N ALA A 189 -8.83 3.53 -21.89
CA ALA A 189 -8.81 4.64 -22.86
C ALA A 189 -7.76 5.70 -22.51
N GLN A 190 -7.39 5.85 -21.25
CA GLN A 190 -6.36 6.79 -20.81
C GLN A 190 -4.93 6.28 -21.05
N ILE A 191 -4.71 4.99 -21.42
CA ILE A 191 -3.39 4.44 -21.66
C ILE A 191 -3.14 4.30 -23.15
N THR A 192 -2.21 5.09 -23.67
CA THR A 192 -1.71 4.99 -25.05
C THR A 192 -0.38 4.25 -25.04
N ALA A 193 -0.32 3.04 -25.59
CA ALA A 193 0.89 2.24 -25.75
C ALA A 193 1.54 2.53 -27.11
N THR A 194 2.81 2.92 -27.12
CA THR A 194 3.52 3.31 -28.35
C THR A 194 5.04 3.16 -28.22
N THR A 195 5.76 3.21 -29.32
CA THR A 195 7.23 3.35 -29.37
C THR A 195 7.66 4.78 -29.72
N ASP A 196 6.71 5.64 -30.03
CA ASP A 196 6.97 7.00 -30.50
C ASP A 196 7.09 7.99 -29.35
N TYR A 197 8.30 8.51 -29.13
CA TYR A 197 8.58 9.52 -28.13
C TYR A 197 7.89 10.86 -28.39
N THR A 198 7.50 11.18 -29.63
CA THR A 198 6.77 12.43 -29.92
C THR A 198 5.42 12.50 -29.20
N ALA A 199 4.84 11.36 -28.86
CA ALA A 199 3.62 11.28 -28.04
C ALA A 199 3.76 11.87 -26.62
N LEU A 200 5.01 12.04 -26.14
CA LEU A 200 5.30 12.68 -24.84
C LEU A 200 5.08 14.19 -24.85
N ALA A 201 4.87 14.80 -26.01
CA ALA A 201 4.57 16.23 -26.09
C ALA A 201 3.38 16.59 -25.17
N GLY A 202 3.58 17.62 -24.33
CA GLY A 202 2.59 18.07 -23.35
C GLY A 202 2.44 17.18 -22.11
N CYS A 203 3.37 16.25 -21.86
CA CYS A 203 3.45 15.58 -20.56
C CYS A 203 3.93 16.55 -19.48
N ASP A 204 3.29 16.52 -18.32
CA ASP A 204 3.69 17.29 -17.13
C ASP A 204 4.83 16.59 -16.39
N LEU A 205 4.84 15.26 -16.46
CA LEU A 205 5.79 14.37 -15.78
C LEU A 205 6.12 13.19 -16.68
N VAL A 206 7.38 12.77 -16.72
CA VAL A 206 7.78 11.48 -17.31
C VAL A 206 8.46 10.64 -16.24
N VAL A 207 8.04 9.39 -16.07
CA VAL A 207 8.67 8.41 -15.18
C VAL A 207 9.38 7.35 -16.02
N GLU A 208 10.68 7.26 -15.81
CA GLU A 208 11.53 6.24 -16.41
C GLU A 208 11.58 5.00 -15.49
N ALA A 209 11.23 3.85 -16.04
CA ALA A 209 11.21 2.54 -15.38
C ALA A 209 11.87 1.46 -16.29
N VAL A 210 12.94 1.84 -17.00
CA VAL A 210 13.72 0.94 -17.84
C VAL A 210 14.73 0.13 -17.03
N PHE A 211 15.53 -0.68 -17.72
CA PHE A 211 16.55 -1.52 -17.10
C PHE A 211 17.54 -0.69 -16.25
N GLU A 212 18.00 -1.25 -15.13
CA GLU A 212 18.83 -0.59 -14.11
C GLU A 212 20.30 -0.50 -14.57
N ASP A 213 20.51 0.27 -15.63
CA ASP A 213 21.82 0.54 -16.25
C ASP A 213 21.98 2.03 -16.52
N PRO A 214 23.08 2.67 -16.05
CA PRO A 214 23.28 4.12 -16.22
C PRO A 214 23.32 4.57 -17.69
N THR A 215 23.86 3.73 -18.59
CA THR A 215 23.98 4.07 -20.02
C THR A 215 22.62 4.08 -20.67
N VAL A 216 21.82 3.02 -20.41
CA VAL A 216 20.43 2.93 -20.92
C VAL A 216 19.60 4.09 -20.42
N LYS A 217 19.73 4.44 -19.12
CA LYS A 217 19.00 5.56 -18.52
C LYS A 217 19.41 6.90 -19.11
N ALA A 218 20.71 7.11 -19.38
CA ALA A 218 21.19 8.33 -20.04
C ALA A 218 20.66 8.50 -21.46
N GLU A 219 20.61 7.42 -22.26
CA GLU A 219 20.04 7.43 -23.60
C GLU A 219 18.53 7.74 -23.58
N VAL A 220 17.81 7.16 -22.61
CA VAL A 220 16.38 7.42 -22.44
C VAL A 220 16.14 8.86 -22.01
N THR A 221 16.93 9.38 -21.08
CA THR A 221 16.85 10.78 -20.64
C THR A 221 16.96 11.73 -21.83
N ALA A 222 17.98 11.55 -22.68
CA ALA A 222 18.18 12.39 -23.85
C ALA A 222 17.01 12.31 -24.84
N LYS A 223 16.44 11.11 -25.07
CA LYS A 223 15.27 10.93 -25.95
C LYS A 223 14.01 11.60 -25.41
N VAL A 224 13.78 11.50 -24.12
CA VAL A 224 12.63 12.13 -23.45
C VAL A 224 12.77 13.64 -23.51
N GLU A 225 13.91 14.21 -23.15
CA GLU A 225 14.14 15.67 -23.13
C GLU A 225 14.00 16.30 -24.53
N ALA A 226 14.34 15.54 -25.59
CA ALA A 226 14.13 15.99 -26.96
C ALA A 226 12.63 16.04 -27.36
N ALA A 227 11.75 15.38 -26.63
CA ALA A 227 10.33 15.22 -26.97
C ALA A 227 9.38 16.02 -26.05
N VAL A 228 9.81 16.36 -24.85
CA VAL A 228 8.99 17.07 -23.86
C VAL A 228 9.23 18.58 -23.86
N GLY A 229 8.31 19.33 -23.25
CA GLY A 229 8.48 20.78 -23.02
C GLY A 229 9.43 21.08 -21.85
N PRO A 230 9.87 22.35 -21.72
CA PRO A 230 10.87 22.75 -20.73
C PRO A 230 10.38 22.66 -19.28
N ASP A 231 9.07 22.64 -19.07
CA ASP A 231 8.47 22.57 -17.73
C ASP A 231 8.18 21.12 -17.29
N CYS A 232 8.46 20.12 -18.15
CA CYS A 232 8.21 18.73 -17.84
C CYS A 232 9.23 18.20 -16.83
N ILE A 233 8.74 17.60 -15.76
CA ILE A 233 9.59 16.94 -14.77
C ILE A 233 9.97 15.56 -15.27
N PHE A 234 11.26 15.21 -15.23
CA PHE A 234 11.76 13.88 -15.51
C PHE A 234 12.06 13.16 -14.20
N ALA A 235 11.42 12.03 -14.01
CA ALA A 235 11.59 11.18 -12.82
C ALA A 235 12.16 9.81 -13.19
N THR A 236 13.11 9.33 -12.41
CA THR A 236 13.62 7.95 -12.52
C THR A 236 13.09 7.08 -11.39
N ASN A 237 12.64 5.86 -11.73
CA ASN A 237 12.18 4.86 -10.74
C ASN A 237 13.33 3.96 -10.26
N THR A 238 14.58 4.39 -10.37
CA THR A 238 15.75 3.61 -9.91
C THR A 238 15.64 3.26 -8.43
N SER A 239 16.10 2.06 -8.08
CA SER A 239 16.16 1.60 -6.68
C SER A 239 17.51 1.87 -6.01
N THR A 240 18.60 1.83 -6.78
CA THR A 240 19.96 1.75 -6.21
C THR A 240 20.93 2.73 -6.83
N LEU A 241 20.67 3.25 -8.03
CA LEU A 241 21.59 4.19 -8.67
C LEU A 241 21.43 5.60 -8.04
N PRO A 242 22.53 6.31 -7.74
CA PRO A 242 22.44 7.64 -7.18
C PRO A 242 21.79 8.64 -8.15
N ILE A 243 20.70 9.25 -7.71
CA ILE A 243 19.92 10.21 -8.54
C ILE A 243 20.81 11.35 -9.05
N SER A 244 21.67 11.90 -8.20
CA SER A 244 22.59 12.97 -8.57
C SER A 244 23.62 12.59 -9.64
N GLN A 245 23.89 11.30 -9.82
CA GLN A 245 24.73 10.81 -10.93
C GLN A 245 23.94 10.68 -12.21
N LEU A 246 22.72 10.16 -12.15
CA LEU A 246 21.84 10.05 -13.30
C LEU A 246 21.45 11.44 -13.84
N ALA A 247 21.18 12.39 -12.95
CA ALA A 247 20.89 13.79 -13.33
C ALA A 247 21.99 14.48 -14.12
N LYS A 248 23.23 14.00 -14.09
CA LYS A 248 24.33 14.53 -14.94
C LYS A 248 24.14 14.27 -16.42
N ALA A 249 23.34 13.30 -16.78
CA ALA A 249 22.99 13.01 -18.17
C ALA A 249 21.81 13.87 -18.68
N SER A 250 21.15 14.62 -17.79
CA SER A 250 20.07 15.53 -18.12
C SER A 250 20.60 16.91 -18.52
N GLY A 251 20.00 17.50 -19.54
CA GLY A 251 20.21 18.92 -19.93
C GLY A 251 19.50 19.90 -18.99
N ALA A 252 18.54 19.42 -18.17
CA ALA A 252 17.78 20.19 -17.18
C ALA A 252 17.78 19.47 -15.82
N PRO A 253 18.94 19.38 -15.13
CA PRO A 253 19.07 18.61 -13.89
C PRO A 253 18.19 19.14 -12.74
N GLU A 254 17.74 20.38 -12.79
CA GLU A 254 16.76 20.97 -11.86
C GLU A 254 15.35 20.42 -12.03
N GLN A 255 15.05 19.84 -13.20
CA GLN A 255 13.78 19.13 -13.49
C GLN A 255 13.89 17.61 -13.26
N PHE A 256 15.06 17.13 -12.80
CA PHE A 256 15.31 15.70 -12.62
C PHE A 256 15.12 15.27 -11.17
N ILE A 257 14.25 14.25 -10.93
CA ILE A 257 13.94 13.75 -9.60
C ILE A 257 13.90 12.21 -9.55
N GLY A 258 14.08 11.62 -8.36
CA GLY A 258 13.79 10.21 -8.11
C GLY A 258 12.38 10.01 -7.57
N ILE A 259 11.61 9.12 -8.19
CA ILE A 259 10.30 8.67 -7.67
C ILE A 259 10.32 7.14 -7.63
N HIS A 260 10.54 6.57 -6.44
CA HIS A 260 10.66 5.13 -6.27
C HIS A 260 9.33 4.50 -5.90
N PHE A 261 8.73 3.78 -6.84
CA PHE A 261 7.57 2.93 -6.60
C PHE A 261 8.01 1.56 -6.08
N PHE A 262 7.29 1.01 -5.13
CA PHE A 262 7.53 -0.34 -4.61
C PHE A 262 6.68 -1.38 -5.35
N SER A 263 7.25 -2.53 -5.64
CA SER A 263 6.52 -3.65 -6.22
C SER A 263 5.71 -4.41 -5.14
N PRO A 264 4.46 -4.82 -5.45
CA PRO A 264 3.69 -4.47 -6.63
C PRO A 264 3.14 -3.04 -6.59
N VAL A 265 3.17 -2.36 -7.73
CA VAL A 265 2.59 -1.01 -7.88
C VAL A 265 1.06 -1.09 -7.89
#